data_676e46b959a24088536b8edc66d1e1e2
#
_entry.id   676e46b959a24088536b8edc66d1e1e2
#
_cell.length_a   1.000
_cell.length_b   1.000
_cell.length_c   1.000
_cell.angle_alpha   90.00
_cell.angle_beta   90.00
_cell.angle_gamma   90.00
#
_symmetry.space_group_name_H-M   'P 1'
#
loop_
_entity.id
_entity.type
_entity.pdbx_description
1 polymer ?
#
loop_
_entity_poly.entity_id
_entity_poly.type
_entity_poly.pdbx_seq_one_letter_code
_entity_poly.pdbx_strand_id
1 'polypeptide(L)'
;KYRPSFELLQQQANAKIDALVDHAIGEYKERKANGQSVSFNYFFSKYNTAAQELEAKTDAAFNVIYNALENELKKNGFSPNHAKEFRETYEQQKSAQRNALLKKALSKL
;
A
#
# COMPACT_ATOMS: atom_id res chain seq x y z
N LYS A 1 -19.37 -11.50 -1.03
CA LYS A 1 -19.82 -10.33 -1.77
C LYS A 1 -18.80 -9.19 -1.76
N TYR A 2 -18.23 -8.88 -0.60
CA TYR A 2 -17.26 -7.80 -0.46
C TYR A 2 -15.80 -8.27 -0.62
N ARG A 3 -15.54 -9.56 -0.48
CA ARG A 3 -14.19 -10.10 -0.60
C ARG A 3 -13.53 -9.75 -1.94
N PRO A 4 -14.21 -9.90 -3.10
CA PRO A 4 -13.59 -9.52 -4.37
C PRO A 4 -13.22 -8.04 -4.45
N SER A 5 -14.02 -7.14 -3.83
CA SER A 5 -13.71 -5.72 -3.80
C SER A 5 -12.45 -5.42 -2.99
N PHE A 6 -12.29 -6.06 -1.84
CA PHE A 6 -11.09 -5.92 -1.01
C PHE A 6 -9.87 -6.49 -1.71
N GLU A 7 -10.00 -7.65 -2.35
CA GLU A 7 -8.90 -8.28 -3.10
C GLU A 7 -8.45 -7.40 -4.27
N LEU A 8 -9.40 -6.83 -5.02
CA LEU A 8 -9.09 -5.94 -6.12
C LEU A 8 -8.36 -4.69 -5.63
N LEU A 9 -8.83 -4.09 -4.53
CA LEU A 9 -8.18 -2.93 -3.93
C LEU A 9 -6.74 -3.26 -3.54
N GLN A 10 -6.52 -4.41 -2.93
CA GLN A 10 -5.19 -4.85 -2.51
C GLN A 10 -4.28 -5.05 -3.72
N GLN A 11 -4.77 -5.69 -4.77
CA GLN A 11 -4.00 -5.91 -5.99
C GLN A 11 -3.61 -4.59 -6.66
N GLN A 12 -4.52 -3.64 -6.72
CA GLN A 12 -4.25 -2.32 -7.29
C GLN A 12 -3.22 -1.55 -6.47
N ALA A 13 -3.34 -1.61 -5.14
CA ALA A 13 -2.37 -0.97 -4.26
C ALA A 13 -0.99 -1.59 -4.41
N ASN A 14 -0.90 -2.92 -4.46
CA ASN A 14 0.36 -3.63 -4.63
C ASN A 14 1.03 -3.25 -5.94
N ALA A 15 0.27 -3.20 -7.04
CA ALA A 15 0.80 -2.86 -8.35
C ALA A 15 1.35 -1.43 -8.38
N LYS A 16 0.64 -0.48 -7.77
CA LYS A 16 1.06 0.92 -7.72
C LYS A 16 2.32 1.10 -6.89
N ILE A 17 2.41 0.41 -5.77
CA ILE A 17 3.58 0.49 -4.89
C ILE A 17 4.79 -0.16 -5.55
N ASP A 18 4.61 -1.32 -6.19
CA ASP A 18 5.69 -1.97 -6.92
C ASP A 18 6.23 -1.07 -8.04
N ALA A 19 5.35 -0.41 -8.78
CA ALA A 19 5.75 0.53 -9.83
C ALA A 19 6.53 1.72 -9.26
N LEU A 20 6.10 2.24 -8.11
CA LEU A 20 6.78 3.34 -7.44
C LEU A 20 8.19 2.94 -7.00
N VAL A 21 8.35 1.75 -6.42
CA VAL A 21 9.64 1.23 -5.98
C VAL A 21 10.57 1.03 -7.18
N ASP A 22 10.07 0.42 -8.25
CA ASP A 22 10.87 0.18 -9.47
C ASP A 22 11.32 1.50 -10.09
N HIS A 23 10.46 2.49 -10.11
CA HIS A 23 10.80 3.82 -10.61
C HIS A 23 11.89 4.47 -9.75
N ALA A 24 11.76 4.36 -8.43
CA ALA A 24 12.73 4.92 -7.49
C ALA A 24 14.12 4.27 -7.67
N ILE A 25 14.14 2.95 -7.79
CA ILE A 25 15.39 2.20 -7.97
C ILE A 25 16.04 2.57 -9.31
N GLY A 26 15.25 2.68 -10.37
CA GLY A 26 15.74 3.05 -11.70
C GLY A 26 16.34 4.45 -11.70
N GLU A 27 15.67 5.41 -11.08
CA GLU A 27 16.17 6.77 -10.99
C GLU A 27 17.45 6.87 -10.17
N TYR A 28 17.53 6.13 -9.06
CA TYR A 28 18.73 6.11 -8.23
C TYR A 28 19.94 5.57 -9.01
N LYS A 29 19.75 4.45 -9.71
CA LYS A 29 20.82 3.83 -10.51
C LYS A 29 21.27 4.74 -11.65
N GLU A 30 20.32 5.40 -12.31
CA GLU A 30 20.62 6.31 -13.40
C GLU A 30 21.46 7.49 -12.92
N ARG A 31 21.10 8.10 -11.81
CA ARG A 31 21.86 9.23 -11.25
C ARG A 31 23.25 8.79 -10.84
N LYS A 32 23.36 7.62 -10.24
CA LYS A 32 24.67 7.08 -9.84
C LYS A 32 25.55 6.81 -11.04
N ALA A 33 24.99 6.24 -12.11
CA ALA A 33 25.72 5.97 -13.34
C ALA A 33 26.20 7.24 -14.03
N ASN A 34 25.46 8.34 -13.89
CA ASN A 34 25.83 9.64 -14.46
C ASN A 34 26.83 10.40 -13.60
N GLY A 35 27.35 9.78 -12.54
CA GLY A 35 28.33 10.40 -11.68
C GLY A 35 27.78 11.46 -10.73
N GLN A 36 26.46 11.54 -10.63
CA GLN A 36 25.81 12.49 -9.71
C GLN A 36 25.89 11.99 -8.28
N SER A 37 26.15 12.91 -7.36
CA SER A 37 26.09 12.62 -5.94
C SER A 37 24.63 12.49 -5.52
N VAL A 38 24.25 11.33 -5.00
CA VAL A 38 22.88 11.06 -4.57
C VAL A 38 22.89 10.73 -3.08
N SER A 39 22.21 11.57 -2.29
CA SER A 39 21.96 11.25 -0.89
C SER A 39 20.86 10.21 -0.81
N PHE A 40 21.18 9.04 -0.28
CA PHE A 40 20.20 7.96 -0.10
C PHE A 40 19.02 8.43 0.77
N ASN A 41 19.32 9.15 1.85
CA ASN A 41 18.27 9.64 2.75
C ASN A 41 17.33 10.63 2.07
N TYR A 42 17.86 11.58 1.31
CA TYR A 42 17.05 12.55 0.58
C TYR A 42 16.15 11.86 -0.42
N PHE A 43 16.75 10.99 -1.21
CA PHE A 43 16.03 10.26 -2.27
C PHE A 43 14.96 9.34 -1.68
N PHE A 44 15.30 8.62 -0.63
CA PHE A 44 14.37 7.72 0.05
C PHE A 44 13.21 8.51 0.68
N SER A 45 13.49 9.67 1.29
CA SER A 45 12.45 10.52 1.88
C SER A 45 11.45 11.00 0.84
N LYS A 46 11.92 11.37 -0.34
CA LYS A 46 11.06 11.81 -1.43
C LYS A 46 10.05 10.73 -1.83
N TYR A 47 10.53 9.51 -2.02
CA TYR A 47 9.66 8.41 -2.41
C TYR A 47 8.81 7.87 -1.26
N ASN A 48 9.30 7.97 -0.04
CA ASN A 48 8.52 7.61 1.14
C ASN A 48 7.28 8.49 1.28
N THR A 49 7.40 9.78 1.03
CA THR A 49 6.27 10.71 1.04
C THR A 49 5.23 10.30 0.00
N ALA A 50 5.67 9.97 -1.23
CA ALA A 50 4.76 9.50 -2.28
C ALA A 50 4.08 8.20 -1.89
N ALA A 51 4.80 7.28 -1.26
CA ALA A 51 4.24 6.01 -0.79
C ALA A 51 3.20 6.23 0.31
N GLN A 52 3.45 7.17 1.22
CA GLN A 52 2.49 7.52 2.28
C GLN A 52 1.21 8.12 1.70
N GLU A 53 1.32 8.97 0.69
CA GLU A 53 0.16 9.53 0.02
C GLU A 53 -0.67 8.45 -0.67
N LEU A 54 -0.01 7.50 -1.31
CA LEU A 54 -0.67 6.37 -1.95
C LEU A 54 -1.37 5.48 -0.92
N GLU A 55 -0.72 5.24 0.22
CA GLU A 55 -1.31 4.49 1.32
C GLU A 55 -2.56 5.18 1.86
N ALA A 56 -2.51 6.51 2.03
CA ALA A 56 -3.66 7.28 2.50
C ALA A 56 -4.84 7.17 1.55
N LYS A 57 -4.59 7.23 0.24
CA LYS A 57 -5.64 7.05 -0.77
C LYS A 57 -6.24 5.65 -0.73
N THR A 58 -5.40 4.65 -0.55
CA THR A 58 -5.83 3.25 -0.45
C THR A 58 -6.67 3.04 0.82
N ASP A 59 -6.24 3.62 1.94
CA ASP A 59 -6.98 3.55 3.19
C ASP A 59 -8.35 4.21 3.06
N ALA A 60 -8.45 5.34 2.37
CA ALA A 60 -9.73 6.02 2.14
C ALA A 60 -10.67 5.14 1.32
N ALA A 61 -10.16 4.50 0.27
CA ALA A 61 -10.95 3.58 -0.55
C ALA A 61 -11.39 2.35 0.26
N PHE A 62 -10.49 1.81 1.09
CA PHE A 62 -10.82 0.70 1.98
C PHE A 62 -11.95 1.07 2.93
N ASN A 63 -11.88 2.26 3.54
CA ASN A 63 -12.90 2.70 4.49
C ASN A 63 -14.27 2.84 3.85
N VAL A 64 -14.36 3.27 2.60
CA VAL A 64 -15.63 3.33 1.87
C VAL A 64 -16.25 1.95 1.75
N ILE A 65 -15.46 0.95 1.33
CA ILE A 65 -15.92 -0.43 1.18
C ILE A 65 -16.29 -1.01 2.55
N TYR A 66 -15.46 -0.78 3.54
CA TYR A 66 -15.66 -1.29 4.89
C TYR A 66 -16.95 -0.75 5.52
N ASN A 67 -17.20 0.56 5.36
CA ASN A 67 -18.41 1.17 5.89
C ASN A 67 -19.66 0.62 5.21
N ALA A 68 -19.59 0.37 3.90
CA ALA A 68 -20.69 -0.25 3.16
C ALA A 68 -20.97 -1.65 3.68
N LEU A 69 -19.92 -2.44 3.97
CA LEU A 69 -20.06 -3.78 4.52
C LEU A 69 -20.71 -3.74 5.91
N GLU A 70 -20.24 -2.84 6.79
CA GLU A 70 -20.83 -2.69 8.13
C GLU A 70 -22.31 -2.34 8.06
N ASN A 71 -22.68 -1.41 7.18
CA ASN A 71 -24.06 -0.98 7.01
C ASN A 71 -24.93 -2.13 6.50
N GLU A 72 -24.42 -2.92 5.57
CA GLU A 72 -25.15 -4.08 5.05
C GLU A 72 -25.36 -5.15 6.12
N LEU A 73 -24.34 -5.39 6.95
CA LEU A 73 -24.47 -6.33 8.07
C LEU A 73 -25.56 -5.88 9.05
N LYS A 74 -25.56 -4.62 9.42
CA LYS A 74 -26.58 -4.05 10.31
C LYS A 74 -27.98 -4.19 9.70
N LYS A 75 -28.11 -3.86 8.42
CA LYS A 75 -29.39 -3.94 7.70
C LYS A 75 -29.97 -5.35 7.69
N ASN A 76 -29.09 -6.36 7.64
CA ASN A 76 -29.50 -7.76 7.60
C ASN A 76 -29.55 -8.41 9.00
N GLY A 77 -29.43 -7.61 10.07
CA GLY A 77 -29.54 -8.10 11.44
C GLY A 77 -28.26 -8.74 11.99
N PHE A 78 -27.13 -8.60 11.32
CA PHE A 78 -25.86 -9.12 11.80
C PHE A 78 -25.06 -8.03 12.52
N SER A 79 -24.19 -8.46 13.43
CA SER A 79 -23.31 -7.53 14.12
C SER A 79 -22.24 -6.99 13.15
N PRO A 80 -21.94 -5.66 13.21
CA PRO A 80 -20.83 -5.10 12.43
C PRO A 80 -19.47 -5.76 12.72
N ASN A 81 -19.34 -6.43 13.86
CA ASN A 81 -18.12 -7.13 14.24
C ASN A 81 -17.75 -8.25 13.25
N HIS A 82 -18.69 -8.75 12.47
CA HIS A 82 -18.39 -9.72 11.41
C HIS A 82 -17.48 -9.13 10.32
N ALA A 83 -17.43 -7.80 10.20
CA ALA A 83 -16.54 -7.14 9.25
C ALA A 83 -15.13 -6.95 9.79
N LYS A 84 -14.93 -7.09 11.09
CA LYS A 84 -13.66 -6.82 11.76
C LYS A 84 -12.52 -7.64 11.19
N GLU A 85 -12.78 -8.88 10.81
CA GLU A 85 -11.81 -9.79 10.20
C GLU A 85 -11.20 -9.19 8.91
N PHE A 86 -12.03 -8.53 8.10
CA PHE A 86 -11.55 -7.89 6.88
C PHE A 86 -10.57 -6.77 7.19
N ARG A 87 -10.86 -5.98 8.21
CA ARG A 87 -9.97 -4.90 8.63
C ARG A 87 -8.66 -5.44 9.17
N GLU A 88 -8.71 -6.47 9.99
CA GLU A 88 -7.50 -7.09 10.54
C GLU A 88 -6.61 -7.65 9.43
N THR A 89 -7.21 -8.35 8.47
CA THR A 89 -6.50 -8.88 7.30
C THR A 89 -5.86 -7.75 6.48
N TYR A 90 -6.60 -6.67 6.25
CA TYR A 90 -6.09 -5.51 5.51
C TYR A 90 -4.86 -4.91 6.20
N GLU A 91 -4.95 -4.69 7.52
CA GLU A 91 -3.84 -4.12 8.27
C GLU A 91 -2.61 -5.03 8.27
N GLN A 92 -2.81 -6.34 8.38
CA GLN A 92 -1.72 -7.32 8.31
C GLN A 92 -1.05 -7.33 6.93
N GLN A 93 -1.85 -7.32 5.88
CA GLN A 93 -1.34 -7.30 4.51
C GLN A 93 -0.58 -6.00 4.23
N LYS A 94 -1.07 -4.88 4.73
CA LYS A 94 -0.44 -3.58 4.57
C LYS A 94 0.93 -3.55 5.23
N SER A 95 1.04 -4.08 6.46
CA SER A 95 2.31 -4.17 7.18
C SER A 95 3.30 -5.11 6.47
N ALA A 96 2.82 -6.27 6.03
CA ALA A 96 3.65 -7.24 5.31
C ALA A 96 4.17 -6.65 4.00
N GLN A 97 3.33 -5.92 3.28
CA GLN A 97 3.70 -5.26 2.04
C GLN A 97 4.76 -4.20 2.26
N ARG A 98 4.59 -3.39 3.31
CA ARG A 98 5.57 -2.36 3.66
C ARG A 98 6.93 -2.97 3.94
N ASN A 99 6.97 -4.06 4.70
CA ASN A 99 8.21 -4.77 5.01
C ASN A 99 8.84 -5.40 3.77
N ALA A 100 8.03 -5.99 2.89
CA ALA A 100 8.51 -6.59 1.64
C ALA A 100 9.11 -5.53 0.72
N LEU A 101 8.51 -4.36 0.63
CA LEU A 101 9.01 -3.25 -0.17
C LEU A 101 10.36 -2.76 0.35
N LEU A 102 10.48 -2.63 1.66
CA LEU A 102 11.73 -2.18 2.27
C LEU A 102 12.85 -3.17 1.96
N LYS A 103 12.59 -4.46 2.09
CA LYS A 103 13.56 -5.50 1.76
C LYS A 103 13.94 -5.47 0.27
N LYS A 104 12.97 -5.29 -0.60
CA LYS A 104 13.20 -5.21 -2.06
C LYS A 104 14.09 -4.02 -2.38
N ALA A 105 13.78 -2.87 -1.82
CA ALA A 105 14.57 -1.65 -2.05
C ALA A 105 16.01 -1.83 -1.56
N LEU A 106 16.21 -2.36 -0.35
CA LEU A 106 17.53 -2.57 0.22
C LEU A 106 18.35 -3.59 -0.58
N SER A 107 17.72 -4.65 -1.07
CA SER A 107 18.43 -5.71 -1.81
C SER A 107 18.91 -5.25 -3.19
N LYS A 108 18.28 -4.25 -3.78
CA LYS A 108 18.61 -3.74 -5.10
C LYS A 108 19.54 -2.52 -5.08
N LEU A 109 19.76 -1.96 -3.94
CA LEU A 109 20.68 -0.84 -3.77
C LEU A 109 22.04 -1.31 -3.30
#